data_4a8415cb7273d321df790692894d82fc
#
_entry.id   4a8415cb7273d321df790692894d82fc
#
_cell.length_a   1.000
_cell.length_b   1.000
_cell.length_c   1.000
_cell.angle_alpha   90.00
_cell.angle_beta   90.00
_cell.angle_gamma   90.00
#
_symmetry.space_group_name_H-M   'P 1'
#
loop_
_entity.id
_entity.type
_entity.pdbx_description
1 polymer ?
#
loop_
_entity_poly.entity_id
_entity_poly.type
_entity_poly.pdbx_seq_one_letter_code
_entity_poly.pdbx_strand_id
1 'polypeptide(L)'
;MGRWNPDAEGRLRAAALELFVERGYELTTVADIAERAGLTARTFFRYFADKREVLFNGSARLQQLMVETVNSAPKNVTAMGAVTAAVLATSEFFVDNRDFACRRSSVIAAHAELRERELIKLANLSRSLAEALNRRGVLEPDASLAAEAGIAIFRIAFDLWVQNAERRELGEIVHDLLARLKGFSVEA
;
A
#
# COMPACT_ATOMS: atom_id res chain seq x y z
N MET A 1 -23.13 -3.04 -29.68
CA MET A 1 -22.21 -1.93 -29.35
C MET A 1 -21.90 -2.02 -27.85
N GLY A 2 -20.71 -2.51 -27.48
CA GLY A 2 -20.27 -2.58 -26.08
C GLY A 2 -20.06 -1.17 -25.57
N ARG A 3 -20.90 -0.73 -24.65
CA ARG A 3 -20.79 0.55 -23.95
C ARG A 3 -19.51 0.50 -23.13
N TRP A 4 -18.43 1.11 -23.63
CA TRP A 4 -17.20 1.29 -22.90
C TRP A 4 -17.51 2.19 -21.70
N ASN A 5 -17.58 1.56 -20.51
CA ASN A 5 -17.89 2.25 -19.27
C ASN A 5 -16.54 2.56 -18.61
N PRO A 6 -16.11 3.83 -18.59
CA PRO A 6 -14.85 4.19 -17.96
C PRO A 6 -14.88 3.77 -16.49
N ASP A 7 -13.72 3.34 -15.99
CA ASP A 7 -13.48 2.93 -14.59
C ASP A 7 -14.22 1.66 -14.10
N ALA A 8 -14.24 0.61 -14.95
CA ALA A 8 -14.76 -0.69 -14.52
C ALA A 8 -14.00 -1.28 -13.32
N GLU A 9 -12.70 -1.03 -13.24
CA GLU A 9 -11.83 -1.47 -12.16
C GLU A 9 -12.17 -0.77 -10.83
N GLY A 10 -12.30 0.54 -10.82
CA GLY A 10 -12.70 1.30 -9.63
C GLY A 10 -14.08 0.92 -9.11
N ARG A 11 -15.03 0.69 -10.03
CA ARG A 11 -16.38 0.21 -9.67
C ARG A 11 -16.35 -1.17 -9.00
N LEU A 12 -15.55 -2.10 -9.51
CA LEU A 12 -15.36 -3.42 -8.89
C LEU A 12 -14.73 -3.30 -7.49
N ARG A 13 -13.73 -2.43 -7.34
CA ARG A 13 -13.08 -2.18 -6.04
C ARG A 13 -14.06 -1.58 -5.02
N ALA A 14 -14.83 -0.58 -5.40
CA ALA A 14 -15.83 0.04 -4.53
C ALA A 14 -16.90 -0.98 -4.13
N ALA A 15 -17.48 -1.70 -5.09
CA ALA A 15 -18.50 -2.72 -4.85
C ALA A 15 -17.99 -3.86 -3.94
N ALA A 16 -16.75 -4.30 -4.14
CA ALA A 16 -16.14 -5.34 -3.30
C ALA A 16 -16.00 -4.85 -1.84
N LEU A 17 -15.45 -3.65 -1.63
CA LEU A 17 -15.26 -3.12 -0.29
C LEU A 17 -16.59 -2.89 0.43
N GLU A 18 -17.61 -2.38 -0.26
CA GLU A 18 -18.97 -2.25 0.27
C GLU A 18 -19.51 -3.60 0.74
N LEU A 19 -19.47 -4.62 -0.11
CA LEU A 19 -19.98 -5.96 0.22
C LEU A 19 -19.19 -6.64 1.33
N PHE A 20 -17.85 -6.47 1.36
CA PHE A 20 -17.03 -7.02 2.44
C PHE A 20 -17.37 -6.39 3.80
N VAL A 21 -17.72 -5.13 3.83
CA VAL A 21 -18.17 -4.44 5.06
C VAL A 21 -19.62 -4.82 5.42
N GLU A 22 -20.52 -4.90 4.43
CA GLU A 22 -21.95 -5.18 4.65
C GLU A 22 -22.23 -6.64 5.07
N ARG A 23 -21.60 -7.59 4.39
CA ARG A 23 -21.91 -9.03 4.49
C ARG A 23 -20.76 -9.88 5.03
N GLY A 24 -19.57 -9.28 5.14
CA GLY A 24 -18.33 -9.97 5.45
C GLY A 24 -17.63 -10.52 4.19
N TYR A 25 -16.32 -10.64 4.31
CA TYR A 25 -15.45 -11.10 3.24
C TYR A 25 -15.79 -12.53 2.79
N GLU A 26 -16.00 -13.46 3.74
CA GLU A 26 -16.23 -14.87 3.43
C GLU A 26 -17.53 -15.10 2.63
N LEU A 27 -18.61 -14.41 2.99
CA LEU A 27 -19.93 -14.56 2.38
C LEU A 27 -20.07 -13.83 1.04
N THR A 28 -19.09 -13.02 0.65
CA THR A 28 -19.13 -12.26 -0.60
C THR A 28 -18.46 -13.06 -1.72
N THR A 29 -19.17 -13.25 -2.82
CA THR A 29 -18.65 -13.93 -4.03
C THR A 29 -18.22 -12.92 -5.11
N VAL A 30 -17.42 -13.40 -6.08
CA VAL A 30 -17.07 -12.62 -7.28
C VAL A 30 -18.32 -12.25 -8.10
N ALA A 31 -19.34 -13.13 -8.11
CA ALA A 31 -20.59 -12.85 -8.78
C ALA A 31 -21.34 -11.67 -8.15
N ASP A 32 -21.42 -11.63 -6.80
CA ASP A 32 -22.05 -10.52 -6.07
C ASP A 32 -21.33 -9.19 -6.33
N ILE A 33 -19.99 -9.21 -6.33
CA ILE A 33 -19.18 -8.02 -6.62
C ILE A 33 -19.43 -7.50 -8.03
N ALA A 34 -19.43 -8.40 -9.00
CA ALA A 34 -19.67 -8.04 -10.40
C ALA A 34 -21.08 -7.49 -10.61
N GLU A 35 -22.09 -8.12 -10.01
CA GLU A 35 -23.49 -7.69 -10.06
C GLU A 35 -23.65 -6.29 -9.43
N ARG A 36 -23.13 -6.06 -8.22
CA ARG A 36 -23.14 -4.76 -7.54
C ARG A 36 -22.45 -3.67 -8.37
N ALA A 37 -21.38 -4.02 -9.06
CA ALA A 37 -20.67 -3.10 -9.96
C ALA A 37 -21.40 -2.89 -11.31
N GLY A 38 -22.49 -3.60 -11.61
CA GLY A 38 -23.18 -3.59 -12.91
C GLY A 38 -22.29 -4.16 -14.03
N LEU A 39 -21.51 -5.18 -13.72
CA LEU A 39 -20.55 -5.87 -14.59
C LEU A 39 -20.78 -7.39 -14.54
N THR A 40 -19.92 -8.15 -15.22
CA THR A 40 -19.98 -9.62 -15.21
C THR A 40 -18.78 -10.21 -14.46
N ALA A 41 -18.90 -11.44 -13.96
CA ALA A 41 -17.78 -12.17 -13.36
C ALA A 41 -16.60 -12.30 -14.36
N ARG A 42 -16.87 -12.46 -15.66
CA ARG A 42 -15.82 -12.44 -16.71
C ARG A 42 -15.08 -11.10 -16.75
N THR A 43 -15.79 -9.99 -16.53
CA THR A 43 -15.16 -8.66 -16.45
C THR A 43 -14.31 -8.54 -15.20
N PHE A 44 -14.75 -9.08 -14.07
CA PHE A 44 -13.96 -9.13 -12.83
C PHE A 44 -12.62 -9.85 -13.06
N PHE A 45 -12.64 -11.07 -13.59
CA PHE A 45 -11.43 -11.86 -13.81
C PHE A 45 -10.47 -11.29 -14.88
N ARG A 46 -10.90 -10.30 -15.66
CA ARG A 46 -10.01 -9.54 -16.54
C ARG A 46 -9.10 -8.58 -15.76
N TYR A 47 -9.53 -8.09 -14.58
CA TYR A 47 -8.81 -7.13 -13.76
C TYR A 47 -8.14 -7.77 -12.54
N PHE A 48 -8.75 -8.81 -11.97
CA PHE A 48 -8.33 -9.42 -10.71
C PHE A 48 -8.27 -10.93 -10.84
N ALA A 49 -7.17 -11.53 -10.35
CA ALA A 49 -6.97 -12.98 -10.37
C ALA A 49 -7.96 -13.71 -9.43
N ASP A 50 -8.28 -13.11 -8.29
CA ASP A 50 -9.25 -13.61 -7.31
C ASP A 50 -9.89 -12.46 -6.50
N LYS A 51 -10.85 -12.79 -5.60
CA LYS A 51 -11.54 -11.76 -4.81
C LYS A 51 -10.63 -11.02 -3.82
N ARG A 52 -9.49 -11.61 -3.41
CA ARG A 52 -8.51 -10.96 -2.53
C ARG A 52 -7.81 -9.83 -3.23
N GLU A 53 -7.41 -10.05 -4.49
CA GLU A 53 -6.63 -9.08 -5.26
C GLU A 53 -7.36 -7.74 -5.47
N VAL A 54 -8.68 -7.70 -5.36
CA VAL A 54 -9.45 -6.45 -5.45
C VAL A 54 -9.07 -5.45 -4.33
N LEU A 55 -8.66 -5.96 -3.16
CA LEU A 55 -8.20 -5.13 -2.04
C LEU A 55 -6.74 -4.65 -2.20
N PHE A 56 -5.95 -5.32 -3.05
CA PHE A 56 -4.51 -5.07 -3.22
C PHE A 56 -4.14 -4.42 -4.56
N ASN A 57 -5.13 -4.02 -5.34
CA ASN A 57 -4.93 -3.50 -6.68
C ASN A 57 -4.02 -2.26 -6.74
N GLY A 58 -4.06 -1.40 -5.72
CA GLY A 58 -3.19 -0.23 -5.63
C GLY A 58 -1.71 -0.54 -5.33
N SER A 59 -1.38 -1.78 -4.93
CA SER A 59 -0.03 -2.13 -4.48
C SER A 59 1.04 -2.00 -5.56
N ALA A 60 0.72 -2.34 -6.81
CA ALA A 60 1.68 -2.19 -7.92
C ALA A 60 2.00 -0.70 -8.21
N ARG A 61 0.98 0.16 -8.18
CA ARG A 61 1.16 1.61 -8.38
C ARG A 61 1.94 2.23 -7.22
N LEU A 62 1.66 1.81 -5.99
CA LEU A 62 2.40 2.24 -4.80
C LEU A 62 3.88 1.83 -4.90
N GLN A 63 4.14 0.58 -5.27
CA GLN A 63 5.50 0.07 -5.48
C GLN A 63 6.22 0.86 -6.56
N GLN A 64 5.58 1.12 -7.70
CA GLN A 64 6.15 1.91 -8.78
C GLN A 64 6.52 3.31 -8.31
N LEU A 65 5.61 4.02 -7.63
CA LEU A 65 5.87 5.35 -7.07
C LEU A 65 7.10 5.35 -6.16
N MET A 66 7.16 4.41 -5.21
CA MET A 66 8.26 4.35 -4.25
C MET A 66 9.61 4.03 -4.93
N VAL A 67 9.62 3.05 -5.85
CA VAL A 67 10.82 2.67 -6.60
C VAL A 67 11.30 3.81 -7.51
N GLU A 68 10.41 4.51 -8.20
CA GLU A 68 10.74 5.66 -9.01
C GLU A 68 11.31 6.81 -8.18
N THR A 69 10.74 7.05 -6.99
CA THR A 69 11.25 8.07 -6.05
C THR A 69 12.65 7.72 -5.59
N VAL A 70 12.93 6.46 -5.22
CA VAL A 70 14.28 6.02 -4.87
C VAL A 70 15.23 6.20 -6.05
N ASN A 71 14.87 5.76 -7.26
CA ASN A 71 15.73 5.86 -8.45
C ASN A 71 16.05 7.31 -8.83
N SER A 72 15.10 8.24 -8.65
CA SER A 72 15.24 9.65 -9.02
C SER A 72 15.88 10.52 -7.93
N ALA A 73 16.08 9.99 -6.71
CA ALA A 73 16.72 10.74 -5.63
C ALA A 73 18.14 11.22 -6.03
N PRO A 74 18.58 12.43 -5.63
CA PRO A 74 19.92 12.93 -5.91
C PRO A 74 21.03 11.97 -5.48
N LYS A 75 22.16 11.92 -6.20
CA LYS A 75 23.24 10.97 -5.93
C LYS A 75 23.88 11.12 -4.55
N ASN A 76 23.86 12.31 -3.98
CA ASN A 76 24.43 12.64 -2.66
C ASN A 76 23.48 12.31 -1.49
N VAL A 77 22.28 11.82 -1.76
CA VAL A 77 21.32 11.42 -0.73
C VAL A 77 21.67 10.00 -0.24
N THR A 78 21.67 9.81 1.09
CA THR A 78 21.91 8.51 1.71
C THR A 78 20.82 7.48 1.35
N ALA A 79 21.09 6.20 1.52
CA ALA A 79 20.11 5.12 1.29
C ALA A 79 18.82 5.38 2.07
N MET A 80 18.94 5.65 3.38
CA MET A 80 17.79 5.96 4.23
C MET A 80 17.07 7.25 3.81
N GLY A 81 17.80 8.27 3.34
CA GLY A 81 17.21 9.50 2.82
C GLY A 81 16.36 9.27 1.58
N ALA A 82 16.83 8.42 0.63
CA ALA A 82 16.09 8.07 -0.56
C ALA A 82 14.81 7.27 -0.23
N VAL A 83 14.92 6.30 0.69
CA VAL A 83 13.75 5.52 1.15
C VAL A 83 12.77 6.41 1.92
N THR A 84 13.25 7.33 2.75
CA THR A 84 12.40 8.31 3.45
C THR A 84 11.59 9.14 2.45
N ALA A 85 12.22 9.65 1.40
CA ALA A 85 11.52 10.39 0.35
C ALA A 85 10.44 9.53 -0.33
N ALA A 86 10.74 8.24 -0.58
CA ALA A 86 9.77 7.31 -1.15
C ALA A 86 8.58 7.06 -0.22
N VAL A 87 8.81 6.91 1.08
CA VAL A 87 7.74 6.75 2.09
C VAL A 87 6.88 8.02 2.17
N LEU A 88 7.49 9.21 2.18
CA LEU A 88 6.77 10.48 2.19
C LEU A 88 5.92 10.69 0.93
N ALA A 89 6.41 10.28 -0.24
CA ALA A 89 5.65 10.37 -1.48
C ALA A 89 4.33 9.55 -1.43
N THR A 90 4.23 8.53 -0.58
CA THR A 90 2.98 7.79 -0.40
C THR A 90 1.86 8.61 0.21
N SER A 91 2.18 9.70 0.92
CA SER A 91 1.17 10.57 1.55
C SER A 91 0.23 11.15 0.50
N GLU A 92 0.74 11.59 -0.64
CA GLU A 92 -0.07 12.10 -1.75
C GLU A 92 -0.96 11.01 -2.37
N PHE A 93 -0.47 9.77 -2.39
CA PHE A 93 -1.22 8.62 -2.89
C PHE A 93 -2.50 8.35 -2.07
N PHE A 94 -2.50 8.68 -0.78
CA PHE A 94 -3.59 8.39 0.14
C PHE A 94 -4.48 9.59 0.50
N VAL A 95 -4.13 10.82 0.13
CA VAL A 95 -4.85 12.06 0.51
C VAL A 95 -6.36 11.96 0.28
N ASP A 96 -6.78 11.58 -0.93
CA ASP A 96 -8.20 11.55 -1.31
C ASP A 96 -8.89 10.22 -0.98
N ASN A 97 -8.18 9.26 -0.36
CA ASN A 97 -8.66 7.88 -0.22
C ASN A 97 -8.71 7.38 1.22
N ARG A 98 -8.71 8.28 2.22
CA ARG A 98 -8.63 7.89 3.63
C ARG A 98 -9.79 6.97 4.05
N ASP A 99 -11.02 7.29 3.71
CA ASP A 99 -12.18 6.47 4.07
C ASP A 99 -12.08 5.07 3.49
N PHE A 100 -11.70 4.97 2.21
CA PHE A 100 -11.44 3.69 1.57
C PHE A 100 -10.30 2.92 2.26
N ALA A 101 -9.21 3.58 2.62
CA ALA A 101 -8.06 2.98 3.30
C ALA A 101 -8.44 2.45 4.69
N CYS A 102 -9.21 3.21 5.49
CA CYS A 102 -9.71 2.80 6.79
C CYS A 102 -10.61 1.55 6.70
N ARG A 103 -11.59 1.57 5.81
CA ARG A 103 -12.51 0.44 5.60
C ARG A 103 -11.78 -0.80 5.09
N ARG A 104 -10.85 -0.63 4.14
CA ARG A 104 -9.98 -1.71 3.63
C ARG A 104 -9.13 -2.30 4.76
N SER A 105 -8.48 -1.46 5.57
CA SER A 105 -7.65 -1.91 6.69
C SER A 105 -8.47 -2.73 7.69
N SER A 106 -9.69 -2.31 8.02
CA SER A 106 -10.59 -3.05 8.92
C SER A 106 -10.95 -4.44 8.37
N VAL A 107 -11.23 -4.55 7.06
CA VAL A 107 -11.52 -5.84 6.41
C VAL A 107 -10.28 -6.74 6.45
N ILE A 108 -9.10 -6.22 6.14
CA ILE A 108 -7.85 -6.99 6.15
C ILE A 108 -7.51 -7.46 7.58
N ALA A 109 -7.63 -6.58 8.57
CA ALA A 109 -7.34 -6.91 9.96
C ALA A 109 -8.22 -8.03 10.52
N ALA A 110 -9.46 -8.17 10.03
CA ALA A 110 -10.40 -9.20 10.47
C ALA A 110 -10.09 -10.61 9.91
N HIS A 111 -9.28 -10.76 8.84
CA HIS A 111 -9.09 -12.02 8.12
C HIS A 111 -7.61 -12.41 8.01
N ALA A 112 -7.25 -13.59 8.52
CA ALA A 112 -5.85 -14.06 8.57
C ALA A 112 -5.21 -14.14 7.18
N GLU A 113 -5.92 -14.69 6.20
CA GLU A 113 -5.44 -14.84 4.82
C GLU A 113 -5.19 -13.50 4.11
N LEU A 114 -5.96 -12.46 4.46
CA LEU A 114 -5.76 -11.12 3.91
C LEU A 114 -4.55 -10.45 4.56
N ARG A 115 -4.34 -10.63 5.87
CA ARG A 115 -3.14 -10.16 6.57
C ARG A 115 -1.88 -10.82 6.01
N GLU A 116 -1.91 -12.14 5.79
CA GLU A 116 -0.79 -12.85 5.16
C GLU A 116 -0.48 -12.27 3.78
N ARG A 117 -1.51 -12.04 2.97
CA ARG A 117 -1.35 -11.45 1.64
C ARG A 117 -0.75 -10.04 1.70
N GLU A 118 -1.16 -9.23 2.65
CA GLU A 118 -0.61 -7.89 2.87
C GLU A 118 0.87 -7.95 3.26
N LEU A 119 1.25 -8.85 4.17
CA LEU A 119 2.66 -9.05 4.55
C LEU A 119 3.53 -9.47 3.36
N ILE A 120 3.04 -10.37 2.50
CA ILE A 120 3.74 -10.76 1.28
C ILE A 120 3.93 -9.56 0.35
N LYS A 121 2.91 -8.70 0.18
CA LYS A 121 3.03 -7.49 -0.64
C LYS A 121 4.05 -6.50 -0.07
N LEU A 122 4.08 -6.32 1.25
CA LEU A 122 5.05 -5.46 1.93
C LEU A 122 6.49 -6.01 1.80
N ALA A 123 6.68 -7.32 1.96
CA ALA A 123 7.99 -7.96 1.76
C ALA A 123 8.49 -7.81 0.30
N ASN A 124 7.60 -7.94 -0.68
CA ASN A 124 7.96 -7.69 -2.08
C ASN A 124 8.30 -6.22 -2.34
N LEU A 125 7.59 -5.30 -1.70
CA LEU A 125 7.89 -3.86 -1.79
C LEU A 125 9.27 -3.55 -1.20
N SER A 126 9.60 -4.10 -0.01
CA SER A 126 10.93 -3.98 0.59
C SER A 126 12.03 -4.46 -0.35
N ARG A 127 11.87 -5.65 -0.92
CA ARG A 127 12.83 -6.20 -1.91
C ARG A 127 13.02 -5.25 -3.11
N SER A 128 11.94 -4.72 -3.66
CA SER A 128 12.02 -3.81 -4.81
C SER A 128 12.72 -2.50 -4.47
N LEU A 129 12.58 -2.00 -3.24
CA LEU A 129 13.32 -0.82 -2.77
C LEU A 129 14.81 -1.13 -2.59
N ALA A 130 15.18 -2.29 -2.01
CA ALA A 130 16.57 -2.73 -1.89
C ALA A 130 17.24 -2.85 -3.27
N GLU A 131 16.56 -3.47 -4.24
CA GLU A 131 17.03 -3.54 -5.64
C GLU A 131 17.20 -2.14 -6.28
N ALA A 132 16.31 -1.19 -5.97
CA ALA A 132 16.43 0.18 -6.44
C ALA A 132 17.66 0.89 -5.82
N LEU A 133 17.92 0.67 -4.53
CA LEU A 133 19.11 1.17 -3.84
C LEU A 133 20.39 0.53 -4.41
N ASN A 134 20.38 -0.77 -4.67
CA ASN A 134 21.52 -1.46 -5.30
C ASN A 134 21.84 -0.87 -6.67
N ARG A 135 20.86 -0.55 -7.50
CA ARG A 135 21.06 0.16 -8.78
C ARG A 135 21.67 1.56 -8.60
N ARG A 136 21.51 2.18 -7.45
CA ARG A 136 22.15 3.45 -7.08
C ARG A 136 23.57 3.29 -6.53
N GLY A 137 24.06 2.04 -6.38
CA GLY A 137 25.39 1.73 -5.87
C GLY A 137 25.46 1.53 -4.36
N VAL A 138 24.30 1.47 -3.66
CA VAL A 138 24.28 1.06 -2.24
C VAL A 138 24.49 -0.44 -2.17
N LEU A 139 25.46 -0.88 -1.40
CA LEU A 139 25.80 -2.31 -1.27
C LEU A 139 24.95 -2.98 -0.17
N GLU A 140 24.86 -4.31 -0.24
CA GLU A 140 24.33 -5.10 0.87
C GLU A 140 25.37 -5.15 2.03
N PRO A 141 24.90 -5.17 3.32
CA PRO A 141 23.49 -5.26 3.75
C PRO A 141 22.74 -3.93 3.85
N ASP A 142 23.38 -2.80 3.54
CA ASP A 142 22.84 -1.46 3.79
C ASP A 142 21.58 -1.19 2.94
N ALA A 143 21.52 -1.71 1.72
CA ALA A 143 20.36 -1.57 0.85
C ALA A 143 19.13 -2.26 1.46
N SER A 144 19.28 -3.51 1.90
CA SER A 144 18.21 -4.28 2.55
C SER A 144 17.79 -3.64 3.87
N LEU A 145 18.75 -3.21 4.70
CA LEU A 145 18.46 -2.59 6.00
C LEU A 145 17.66 -1.29 5.84
N ALA A 146 18.06 -0.43 4.90
CA ALA A 146 17.34 0.82 4.65
C ALA A 146 15.93 0.56 4.11
N ALA A 147 15.77 -0.42 3.22
CA ALA A 147 14.46 -0.79 2.67
C ALA A 147 13.53 -1.34 3.76
N GLU A 148 13.99 -2.29 4.58
CA GLU A 148 13.21 -2.86 5.69
C GLU A 148 12.81 -1.79 6.72
N ALA A 149 13.74 -0.91 7.12
CA ALA A 149 13.46 0.19 8.03
C ALA A 149 12.39 1.13 7.46
N GLY A 150 12.48 1.46 6.16
CA GLY A 150 11.50 2.29 5.48
C GLY A 150 10.11 1.65 5.43
N ILE A 151 10.02 0.36 5.12
CA ILE A 151 8.74 -0.37 5.11
C ILE A 151 8.16 -0.51 6.51
N ALA A 152 8.99 -0.71 7.55
CA ALA A 152 8.52 -0.71 8.93
C ALA A 152 7.90 0.64 9.31
N ILE A 153 8.56 1.75 8.97
CA ILE A 153 8.04 3.11 9.18
C ILE A 153 6.73 3.32 8.43
N PHE A 154 6.69 2.95 7.13
CA PHE A 154 5.48 3.07 6.32
C PHE A 154 4.30 2.32 6.95
N ARG A 155 4.50 1.05 7.34
CA ARG A 155 3.46 0.20 7.93
C ARG A 155 2.94 0.80 9.23
N ILE A 156 3.84 1.17 10.16
CA ILE A 156 3.45 1.76 11.45
C ILE A 156 2.75 3.10 11.24
N ALA A 157 3.25 3.95 10.34
CA ALA A 157 2.63 5.23 10.02
C ALA A 157 1.23 5.05 9.45
N PHE A 158 1.06 4.11 8.53
CA PHE A 158 -0.24 3.80 7.92
C PHE A 158 -1.24 3.26 8.95
N ASP A 159 -0.82 2.33 9.82
CA ASP A 159 -1.65 1.79 10.90
C ASP A 159 -2.12 2.90 11.86
N LEU A 160 -1.21 3.79 12.27
CA LEU A 160 -1.53 4.94 13.09
C LEU A 160 -2.47 5.92 12.36
N TRP A 161 -2.24 6.15 11.08
CA TRP A 161 -3.03 7.08 10.27
C TRP A 161 -4.46 6.59 10.08
N VAL A 162 -4.70 5.31 9.83
CA VAL A 162 -6.07 4.77 9.68
C VAL A 162 -6.83 4.70 11.00
N GLN A 163 -6.12 4.57 12.14
CA GLN A 163 -6.71 4.52 13.49
C GLN A 163 -6.91 5.90 14.11
N ASN A 164 -6.31 6.95 13.54
CA ASN A 164 -6.20 8.26 14.17
C ASN A 164 -7.49 9.07 14.07
N ALA A 165 -8.17 9.27 15.20
CA ALA A 165 -9.35 10.13 15.33
C ALA A 165 -9.04 11.63 15.10
N GLU A 166 -7.81 12.08 15.37
CA GLU A 166 -7.39 13.48 15.24
C GLU A 166 -7.07 13.90 13.80
N ARG A 167 -7.18 12.98 12.83
CA ARG A 167 -6.97 13.22 11.39
C ARG A 167 -5.62 13.87 11.02
N ARG A 168 -4.56 13.52 11.74
CA ARG A 168 -3.20 13.91 11.34
C ARG A 168 -2.88 13.41 9.93
N GLU A 169 -2.09 14.16 9.20
CA GLU A 169 -1.63 13.76 7.88
C GLU A 169 -0.61 12.62 7.97
N LEU A 170 -0.64 11.70 6.99
CA LEU A 170 0.27 10.54 6.97
C LEU A 170 1.76 10.99 6.98
N GLY A 171 2.09 12.05 6.25
CA GLY A 171 3.45 12.61 6.20
C GLY A 171 3.95 13.09 7.55
N GLU A 172 3.11 13.72 8.37
CA GLU A 172 3.47 14.16 9.73
C GLU A 172 3.81 12.96 10.63
N ILE A 173 3.01 11.89 10.54
CA ILE A 173 3.25 10.67 11.31
C ILE A 173 4.56 10.01 10.87
N VAL A 174 4.85 9.98 9.57
CA VAL A 174 6.11 9.47 9.02
C VAL A 174 7.31 10.27 9.56
N HIS A 175 7.22 11.61 9.58
CA HIS A 175 8.29 12.46 10.14
C HIS A 175 8.54 12.18 11.62
N ASP A 176 7.49 12.05 12.43
CA ASP A 176 7.60 11.72 13.86
C ASP A 176 8.28 10.36 14.08
N LEU A 177 7.91 9.34 13.31
CA LEU A 177 8.50 8.00 13.42
C LEU A 177 9.98 7.98 13.01
N LEU A 178 10.33 8.74 11.97
CA LEU A 178 11.73 8.92 11.55
C LEU A 178 12.58 9.60 12.63
N ALA A 179 12.03 10.62 13.29
CA ALA A 179 12.71 11.30 14.39
C ALA A 179 12.96 10.34 15.57
N ARG A 180 11.97 9.51 15.92
CA ARG A 180 12.10 8.46 16.96
C ARG A 180 13.14 7.40 16.60
N LEU A 181 13.14 6.93 15.34
CA LEU A 181 14.13 5.94 14.88
C LEU A 181 15.56 6.47 15.02
N LYS A 182 15.79 7.74 14.68
CA LYS A 182 17.10 8.39 14.89
C LYS A 182 17.50 8.44 16.37
N GLY A 183 16.53 8.70 17.27
CA GLY A 183 16.77 8.72 18.72
C GLY A 183 17.26 7.37 19.26
N PHE A 184 16.74 6.25 18.76
CA PHE A 184 17.18 4.91 19.17
C PHE A 184 18.62 4.59 18.75
N SER A 185 19.16 5.26 17.72
CA SER A 185 20.50 4.99 17.18
C SER A 185 21.61 5.82 17.82
N VAL A 186 21.27 6.82 18.67
CA VAL A 186 22.25 7.75 19.27
C VAL A 186 22.73 7.26 20.65
N GLU A 187 22.05 6.30 21.27
CA GLU A 187 22.38 5.79 22.61
C GLU A 187 23.25 4.51 22.61
N ALA A 188 23.75 4.10 21.44
CA ALA A 188 24.68 2.98 21.29
C ALA A 188 26.08 3.47 20.94
#